data_9a18612ec1f44b5f1c500816e3c31b3d
#
_entry.id   9a18612ec1f44b5f1c500816e3c31b3d
#
_cell.length_a   1.000
_cell.length_b   1.000
_cell.length_c   1.000
_cell.angle_alpha   90.00
_cell.angle_beta   90.00
_cell.angle_gamma   90.00
#
_symmetry.space_group_name_H-M   'P 1'
#
loop_
_entity.id
_entity.type
_entity.pdbx_description
1 polymer ?
#
loop_
_entity_poly.entity_id
_entity_poly.type
_entity_poly.pdbx_seq_one_letter_code
_entity_poly.pdbx_strand_id
1 'polypeptide(L)' 'RLVEGVEIAVSLKTYPDGKLTGKIRTSKPIADQLAGYFGGGGHPYAAGFRVYDSYDETLNELISASMKLLDQTSTAN' A
#
# COMPACT_ATOMS: atom_id res chain seq x y z
N ARG A 1 12.56 10.75 0.30
CA ARG A 1 13.00 10.96 1.67
C ARG A 1 12.69 9.77 2.54
N LEU A 2 13.66 9.35 3.33
CA LEU A 2 13.51 8.22 4.22
C LEU A 2 12.84 8.61 5.53
N VAL A 3 11.92 7.76 5.99
CA VAL A 3 11.39 7.85 7.34
C VAL A 3 11.95 6.65 8.08
N GLU A 4 12.84 6.92 9.02
CA GLU A 4 13.57 5.88 9.72
C GLU A 4 12.62 4.99 10.51
N GLY A 5 12.84 3.69 10.43
CA GLY A 5 12.07 2.72 11.19
C GLY A 5 10.74 2.34 10.58
N VAL A 6 10.40 2.86 9.40
CA VAL A 6 9.16 2.49 8.75
C VAL A 6 9.45 1.63 7.54
N GLU A 7 8.86 0.45 7.53
CA GLU A 7 8.99 -0.48 6.42
C GLU A 7 7.62 -0.82 5.86
N ILE A 8 7.54 -0.88 4.55
CA ILE A 8 6.32 -1.25 3.84
C ILE A 8 6.68 -2.35 2.86
N ALA A 9 6.05 -3.51 3.00
CA ALA A 9 6.23 -4.63 2.10
C ALA A 9 4.92 -4.91 1.40
N VAL A 10 4.97 -5.03 0.07
CA VAL A 10 3.78 -5.28 -0.73
C VAL A 10 4.04 -6.44 -1.66
N SER A 11 3.12 -7.40 -1.68
CA SER A 11 3.13 -8.52 -2.63
C SER A 11 1.99 -8.31 -3.62
N LEU A 12 2.29 -8.37 -4.90
CA LEU A 12 1.29 -8.21 -5.95
C LEU A 12 1.13 -9.51 -6.71
N LYS A 13 -0.12 -9.87 -7.01
CA LYS A 13 -0.43 -11.07 -7.76
C LYS A 13 -1.44 -10.73 -8.85
N THR A 14 -1.12 -11.10 -10.08
CA THR A 14 -2.01 -10.89 -11.22
C THR A 14 -2.74 -12.18 -11.58
N TYR A 15 -3.95 -12.04 -12.11
CA TYR A 15 -4.79 -13.16 -12.49
C TYR A 15 -5.19 -13.03 -13.96
N PRO A 16 -5.53 -14.16 -14.61
CA PRO A 16 -5.86 -14.13 -16.04
C PRO A 16 -7.06 -13.25 -16.40
N ASP A 17 -7.97 -13.02 -15.47
CA ASP A 17 -9.17 -12.20 -15.74
C ASP A 17 -8.90 -10.70 -15.61
N GLY A 18 -7.65 -10.31 -15.39
CA GLY A 18 -7.30 -8.91 -15.22
C GLY A 18 -7.30 -8.44 -13.77
N LYS A 19 -7.66 -9.31 -12.85
CA LYS A 19 -7.64 -8.97 -11.43
C LYS A 19 -6.19 -8.88 -10.95
N LEU A 20 -5.94 -7.94 -10.07
CA LEU A 20 -4.66 -7.79 -9.40
C LEU A 20 -4.93 -7.62 -7.92
N THR A 21 -4.30 -8.46 -7.11
CA THR A 21 -4.43 -8.36 -5.66
C THR A 21 -3.11 -7.92 -5.05
N GLY A 22 -3.21 -7.18 -3.95
CA GLY A 22 -2.04 -6.76 -3.20
C GLY A 22 -2.20 -7.13 -1.74
N LYS A 23 -1.09 -7.57 -1.15
CA LYS A 23 -1.01 -7.81 0.30
C LYS A 23 0.04 -6.87 0.84
N ILE A 24 -0.33 -6.14 1.88
CA ILE A 24 0.50 -5.08 2.45
C ILE A 24 0.82 -5.43 3.89
N ARG A 25 2.10 -5.34 4.25
CA ARG A 25 2.54 -5.45 5.63
C ARG A 25 3.41 -4.27 5.96
N THR A 26 3.21 -3.71 7.13
CA THR A 26 3.95 -2.50 7.52
C THR A 26 4.44 -2.63 8.96
N SER A 27 5.53 -1.93 9.26
CA SER A 27 6.07 -1.87 10.61
C SER A 27 5.37 -0.81 11.47
N LYS A 28 4.59 0.07 10.85
CA LYS A 28 3.78 1.07 11.52
C LYS A 28 2.31 0.87 11.12
N PRO A 29 1.34 1.36 11.91
CA PRO A 29 -0.07 1.07 11.66
C PRO A 29 -0.66 1.88 10.50
N ILE A 30 -0.17 1.64 9.30
CA ILE A 30 -0.61 2.35 8.09
C ILE A 30 -1.02 1.42 6.96
N ALA A 31 -0.97 0.09 7.17
CA ALA A 31 -1.27 -0.84 6.09
C ALA A 31 -2.72 -0.71 5.61
N ASP A 32 -3.67 -0.53 6.53
CA ASP A 32 -5.07 -0.38 6.19
C ASP A 32 -5.32 0.94 5.45
N GLN A 33 -4.59 1.99 5.83
CA GLN A 33 -4.70 3.28 5.15
C GLN A 33 -4.17 3.17 3.72
N LEU A 34 -3.06 2.47 3.54
CA LEU A 34 -2.50 2.28 2.20
C LEU A 34 -3.46 1.46 1.34
N ALA A 35 -4.00 0.36 1.89
CA ALA A 35 -4.97 -0.45 1.16
C ALA A 35 -6.21 0.36 0.81
N GLY A 36 -6.59 1.31 1.66
CA GLY A 36 -7.74 2.15 1.44
C GLY A 36 -7.65 2.99 0.18
N TYR A 37 -6.45 3.34 -0.25
CA TYR A 37 -6.26 4.08 -1.50
C TYR A 37 -6.74 3.27 -2.71
N PHE A 38 -6.86 1.95 -2.55
CA PHE A 38 -7.25 1.03 -3.62
C PHE A 38 -8.61 0.38 -3.32
N GLY A 39 -9.35 0.95 -2.38
CA GLY A 39 -10.64 0.40 -2.01
C GLY A 39 -10.58 -0.83 -1.13
N GLY A 40 -9.41 -1.15 -0.61
CA GLY A 40 -9.23 -2.31 0.25
C GLY A 40 -9.22 -1.95 1.72
N GLY A 41 -8.72 -2.86 2.54
CA GLY A 41 -8.65 -2.64 3.97
C GLY A 41 -8.08 -3.85 4.68
N GLY A 42 -8.21 -3.83 6.01
CA GLY A 42 -7.69 -4.90 6.85
C GLY A 42 -7.25 -4.37 8.19
N HIS A 43 -6.18 -4.93 8.70
CA HIS A 43 -5.60 -4.50 9.97
C HIS A 43 -4.57 -3.40 9.74
N PRO A 44 -4.28 -2.59 10.77
CA PRO A 44 -3.29 -1.51 10.62
C PRO A 44 -1.91 -1.99 10.19
N TYR A 45 -1.54 -3.23 10.50
CA TYR A 45 -0.22 -3.76 10.15
C TYR A 45 -0.26 -4.74 8.99
N ALA A 46 -1.45 -5.18 8.56
CA ALA A 46 -1.58 -6.18 7.50
C ALA A 46 -2.92 -6.00 6.80
N ALA A 47 -2.89 -5.61 5.55
CA ALA A 47 -4.10 -5.31 4.81
C ALA A 47 -3.96 -5.77 3.37
N GLY A 48 -5.04 -5.69 2.61
CA GLY A 48 -5.02 -6.11 1.23
C GLY A 48 -6.00 -5.35 0.38
N PHE A 49 -5.84 -5.47 -0.93
CA PHE A 49 -6.74 -4.82 -1.87
C PHE A 49 -6.84 -5.66 -3.14
N ARG A 50 -7.85 -5.33 -3.94
CA ARG A 50 -8.08 -5.97 -5.22
C ARG A 50 -8.54 -4.91 -6.21
N VAL A 51 -7.83 -4.85 -7.35
CA VAL A 51 -8.15 -3.88 -8.40
C VAL A 51 -8.11 -4.59 -9.74
N TYR A 52 -8.56 -3.89 -10.78
CA TYR A 52 -8.52 -4.39 -12.14
C TYR A 52 -7.68 -3.49 -13.04
N ASP A 53 -6.83 -2.68 -12.43
CA ASP A 53 -5.90 -1.81 -13.14
C ASP A 53 -4.66 -2.59 -13.54
N SER A 54 -3.85 -2.01 -14.41
CA SER A 54 -2.63 -2.65 -14.84
C SER A 54 -1.62 -2.70 -13.68
N TYR A 55 -0.69 -3.63 -13.79
CA TYR A 55 0.39 -3.78 -12.81
C TYR A 55 1.17 -2.47 -12.66
N ASP A 56 1.54 -1.86 -13.80
CA ASP A 56 2.34 -0.64 -13.78
C ASP A 56 1.61 0.51 -13.11
N GLU A 57 0.34 0.69 -13.42
CA GLU A 57 -0.45 1.74 -12.81
C GLU A 57 -0.60 1.53 -11.31
N THR A 58 -0.85 0.28 -10.91
CA THR A 58 -1.00 -0.04 -9.50
C THR A 58 0.29 0.19 -8.75
N LEU A 59 1.41 -0.20 -9.34
CA LEU A 59 2.72 -0.01 -8.71
C LEU A 59 3.01 1.48 -8.53
N ASN A 60 2.74 2.29 -9.54
CA ASN A 60 2.96 3.73 -9.45
C ASN A 60 2.09 4.35 -8.37
N GLU A 61 0.84 3.93 -8.28
CA GLU A 61 -0.06 4.43 -7.24
C GLU A 61 0.39 4.00 -5.85
N LEU A 62 0.90 2.77 -5.74
CA LEU A 62 1.42 2.28 -4.45
C LEU A 62 2.58 3.14 -3.99
N ILE A 63 3.50 3.44 -4.88
CA ILE A 63 4.64 4.28 -4.54
C ILE A 63 4.18 5.66 -4.10
N SER A 64 3.28 6.27 -4.87
CA SER A 64 2.77 7.60 -4.58
C SER A 64 2.03 7.64 -3.25
N ALA A 65 1.15 6.67 -3.01
CA ALA A 65 0.37 6.62 -1.78
C ALA A 65 1.26 6.35 -0.57
N SER A 66 2.26 5.47 -0.74
CA SER A 66 3.20 5.18 0.33
C SER A 66 3.97 6.42 0.73
N MET A 67 4.41 7.20 -0.24
CA MET A 67 5.15 8.43 0.05
C MET A 67 4.28 9.44 0.77
N LYS A 68 3.01 9.54 0.39
CA LYS A 68 2.08 10.45 1.08
C LYS A 68 1.90 10.05 2.54
N LEU A 69 1.73 8.77 2.79
CA LEU A 69 1.55 8.29 4.16
C LEU A 69 2.81 8.47 4.99
N LEU A 70 3.96 8.24 4.40
CA LEU A 70 5.23 8.42 5.11
C LEU A 70 5.47 9.89 5.42
N ASP A 71 5.11 10.79 4.49
CA ASP A 71 5.21 12.22 4.74
C ASP A 71 4.31 12.65 5.90
N GLN A 72 3.07 12.16 5.93
CA GLN A 72 2.16 12.46 7.02
C GLN A 72 2.73 11.96 8.34
N THR A 73 3.30 10.78 8.35
CA THR A 73 3.90 10.21 9.54
C THR A 73 5.09 11.03 9.98
N SER A 74 5.94 11.48 9.05
CA SER A 74 7.13 12.21 9.41
C SER A 74 6.85 13.64 9.83
N THR A 75 5.71 14.22 9.41
CA THR A 75 5.34 15.59 9.79
C THR A 75 4.52 15.65 11.07
N ALA A 76 4.26 14.51 11.67
CA ALA A 76 3.42 14.45 12.86
C ALA A 76 4.10 14.97 14.12
N ASN A 77 5.37 15.31 14.03
CA ASN A 77 6.10 15.83 15.20
C ASN A 77 6.25 17.34 15.18
#